data_8e27f8c056aa385693a5d50489c23f4e
#
_entry.id   8e27f8c056aa385693a5d50489c23f4e
#
_cell.length_a   1.000
_cell.length_b   1.000
_cell.length_c   1.000
_cell.angle_alpha   90.00
_cell.angle_beta   90.00
_cell.angle_gamma   90.00
#
_symmetry.space_group_name_H-M   'P 1'
#
loop_
_entity.id
_entity.type
_entity.pdbx_description
1 polymer ?
#
loop_
_entity_poly.entity_id
_entity_poly.type
_entity_poly.pdbx_seq_one_letter_code
_entity_poly.pdbx_strand_id
1 'polypeptide(L)'
;MPSIIKFGTDGWRGVIGEDFTFDNVRACAQGVANYLQDRGIAKQGLLVGYDTRFASEDFAAAVAEVIAANGIKAYLNPKAAPTPVISYAIVAKKAAGAVIITASHNPAIWNGFKYKPEYAGSASPEVTAELEKRIHQIVSSGKIKRLPLSDGL
;
A
#
# COMPACT_ATOMS: atom_id res chain seq x y z
N MET A 1 19.85 -2.47 11.92
CA MET A 1 19.36 -3.57 11.08
C MET A 1 18.05 -3.16 10.43
N PRO A 2 17.90 -3.35 9.13
CA PRO A 2 16.61 -3.12 8.52
C PRO A 2 15.58 -4.09 9.09
N SER A 3 14.39 -3.59 9.37
CA SER A 3 13.29 -4.41 9.84
C SER A 3 12.86 -5.40 8.76
N ILE A 4 12.51 -6.62 9.16
CA ILE A 4 11.96 -7.60 8.24
C ILE A 4 10.48 -7.31 8.04
N ILE A 5 10.09 -7.01 6.79
CA ILE A 5 8.70 -6.77 6.45
C ILE A 5 8.02 -8.12 6.21
N LYS A 6 7.05 -8.46 7.06
CA LYS A 6 6.28 -9.70 6.96
C LYS A 6 4.83 -9.37 6.62
N PHE A 7 4.37 -9.88 5.49
CA PHE A 7 2.99 -9.68 5.04
C PHE A 7 2.14 -10.89 5.41
N GLY A 8 1.11 -10.63 6.23
CA GLY A 8 0.05 -11.61 6.48
C GLY A 8 -1.22 -11.23 5.74
N THR A 9 -2.32 -11.91 6.01
CA THR A 9 -3.63 -11.61 5.42
C THR A 9 -4.12 -10.21 5.78
N ASP A 10 -3.65 -9.67 6.91
CA ASP A 10 -3.96 -8.32 7.38
C ASP A 10 -2.87 -7.30 7.00
N GLY A 11 -1.97 -7.67 6.09
CA GLY A 11 -0.87 -6.82 5.67
C GLY A 11 0.31 -6.85 6.64
N TRP A 12 1.03 -5.73 6.68
CA TRP A 12 2.21 -5.55 7.53
C TRP A 12 1.97 -4.41 8.51
N ARG A 13 2.34 -4.60 9.78
CA ARG A 13 2.23 -3.58 10.83
C ARG A 13 3.57 -3.38 11.49
N GLY A 14 3.82 -2.15 11.92
CA GLY A 14 5.05 -1.81 12.61
C GLY A 14 4.88 -0.57 13.49
N VAL A 15 5.88 -0.33 14.33
CA VAL A 15 5.91 0.87 15.18
C VAL A 15 6.35 2.06 14.33
N ILE A 16 5.56 3.14 14.36
CA ILE A 16 5.83 4.35 13.58
C ILE A 16 7.21 4.91 13.94
N GLY A 17 8.04 5.12 12.93
CA GLY A 17 9.37 5.66 13.08
C GLY A 17 10.46 4.62 13.31
N GLU A 18 10.12 3.43 13.77
CA GLU A 18 11.09 2.33 13.96
C GLU A 18 11.01 1.31 12.81
N ASP A 19 9.88 0.66 12.67
CA ASP A 19 9.63 -0.34 11.62
C ASP A 19 8.79 0.26 10.50
N PHE A 20 7.76 0.99 10.85
CA PHE A 20 6.85 1.64 9.92
C PHE A 20 7.40 3.02 9.57
N THR A 21 8.29 3.03 8.60
CA THR A 21 8.99 4.23 8.12
C THR A 21 8.55 4.55 6.71
N PHE A 22 8.80 5.78 6.26
CA PHE A 22 8.51 6.16 4.88
C PHE A 22 9.25 5.30 3.88
N ASP A 23 10.52 4.96 4.14
CA ASP A 23 11.29 4.11 3.23
C ASP A 23 10.70 2.70 3.11
N ASN A 24 10.30 2.11 4.23
CA ASN A 24 9.66 0.78 4.22
C ASN A 24 8.29 0.80 3.56
N VAL A 25 7.51 1.86 3.79
CA VAL A 25 6.21 2.05 3.14
C VAL A 25 6.37 2.20 1.63
N ARG A 26 7.37 2.96 1.18
CA ARG A 26 7.66 3.11 -0.25
C ARG A 26 8.10 1.80 -0.88
N ALA A 27 8.90 1.00 -0.16
CA ALA A 27 9.29 -0.33 -0.63
C ALA A 27 8.06 -1.23 -0.82
N CYS A 28 7.14 -1.20 0.12
CA CYS A 28 5.88 -1.94 0.01
C CYS A 28 5.06 -1.49 -1.20
N ALA A 29 4.97 -0.18 -1.41
CA ALA A 29 4.24 0.39 -2.54
C ALA A 29 4.87 -0.03 -3.88
N GLN A 30 6.20 -0.02 -3.98
CA GLN A 30 6.89 -0.46 -5.18
C GLN A 30 6.65 -1.95 -5.45
N GLY A 31 6.62 -2.77 -4.40
CA GLY A 31 6.29 -4.19 -4.52
C GLY A 31 4.89 -4.41 -5.07
N VAL A 32 3.91 -3.64 -4.59
CA VAL A 32 2.54 -3.69 -5.11
C VAL A 32 2.51 -3.27 -6.58
N ALA A 33 3.20 -2.18 -6.94
CA ALA A 33 3.25 -1.70 -8.32
C ALA A 33 3.80 -2.77 -9.26
N ASN A 34 4.91 -3.39 -8.90
CA ASN A 34 5.52 -4.46 -9.70
C ASN A 34 4.57 -5.65 -9.84
N TYR A 35 3.90 -6.02 -8.76
CA TYR A 35 2.92 -7.11 -8.77
C TYR A 35 1.77 -6.82 -9.73
N LEU A 36 1.20 -5.61 -9.67
CA LEU A 36 0.08 -5.23 -10.54
C LEU A 36 0.49 -5.21 -12.02
N GLN A 37 1.70 -4.74 -12.32
CA GLN A 37 2.21 -4.71 -13.69
C GLN A 37 2.41 -6.12 -14.24
N ASP A 38 2.99 -7.01 -13.44
CA ASP A 38 3.21 -8.39 -13.87
C ASP A 38 1.91 -9.19 -14.03
N ARG A 39 0.88 -8.82 -13.26
CA ARG A 39 -0.45 -9.42 -13.39
C ARG A 39 -1.26 -8.82 -14.53
N GLY A 40 -0.80 -7.73 -15.14
CA GLY A 40 -1.49 -7.09 -16.24
C GLY A 40 -2.75 -6.32 -15.85
N ILE A 41 -2.92 -5.98 -14.57
CA ILE A 41 -4.10 -5.27 -14.06
C ILE A 41 -3.81 -3.82 -13.66
N ALA A 42 -2.59 -3.35 -13.88
CA ALA A 42 -2.19 -2.00 -13.47
C ALA A 42 -3.04 -0.90 -14.11
N LYS A 43 -3.57 -1.13 -15.30
CA LYS A 43 -4.40 -0.16 -16.03
C LYS A 43 -5.68 0.20 -15.27
N GLN A 44 -6.14 -0.67 -14.39
CA GLN A 44 -7.37 -0.44 -13.61
C GLN A 44 -7.17 0.58 -12.49
N GLY A 45 -5.92 0.93 -12.19
CA GLY A 45 -5.60 1.87 -11.12
C GLY A 45 -5.64 1.24 -9.73
N LEU A 46 -5.14 1.97 -8.75
CA LEU A 46 -5.07 1.52 -7.37
C LEU A 46 -5.67 2.57 -6.45
N LEU A 47 -6.57 2.14 -5.57
CA LEU A 47 -7.09 3.00 -4.51
C LEU A 47 -6.08 3.08 -3.38
N VAL A 48 -5.92 4.25 -2.77
CA VAL A 48 -5.10 4.45 -1.58
C VAL A 48 -5.95 5.11 -0.52
N GLY A 49 -6.16 4.40 0.58
CA GLY A 49 -6.95 4.90 1.71
C GLY A 49 -6.13 4.91 2.99
N TYR A 50 -6.67 5.57 4.00
CA TYR A 50 -5.99 5.69 5.29
C TYR A 50 -7.02 5.94 6.39
N ASP A 51 -6.61 5.63 7.63
CA ASP A 51 -7.43 5.92 8.81
C ASP A 51 -6.98 7.24 9.47
N THR A 52 -7.50 7.52 10.67
CA THR A 52 -7.24 8.76 11.40
C THR A 52 -5.97 8.72 12.25
N ARG A 53 -5.15 7.66 12.17
CA ARG A 53 -3.93 7.55 12.96
C ARG A 53 -2.92 8.62 12.58
N PHE A 54 -2.03 8.91 13.51
CA PHE A 54 -0.93 9.85 13.29
C PHE A 54 -0.15 9.48 12.03
N ALA A 55 0.07 10.47 11.17
CA ALA A 55 0.83 10.37 9.91
C ALA A 55 0.22 9.40 8.86
N SER A 56 -0.95 8.80 9.08
CA SER A 56 -1.57 7.90 8.10
C SER A 56 -1.76 8.58 6.75
N GLU A 57 -2.19 9.84 6.73
CA GLU A 57 -2.33 10.63 5.51
C GLU A 57 -1.00 10.78 4.78
N ASP A 58 0.08 11.08 5.52
CA ASP A 58 1.40 11.26 4.94
C ASP A 58 1.96 9.95 4.38
N PHE A 59 1.75 8.84 5.08
CA PHE A 59 2.13 7.51 4.59
C PHE A 59 1.33 7.15 3.34
N ALA A 60 0.04 7.45 3.31
CA ALA A 60 -0.79 7.21 2.13
C ALA A 60 -0.33 8.05 0.94
N ALA A 61 0.06 9.31 1.18
CA ALA A 61 0.64 10.16 0.14
C ALA A 61 1.93 9.58 -0.43
N ALA A 62 2.80 9.04 0.44
CA ALA A 62 4.03 8.38 -0.01
C ALA A 62 3.73 7.16 -0.89
N VAL A 63 2.71 6.38 -0.56
CA VAL A 63 2.26 5.27 -1.40
C VAL A 63 1.80 5.78 -2.77
N ALA A 64 0.96 6.80 -2.79
CA ALA A 64 0.44 7.37 -4.04
C ALA A 64 1.57 7.89 -4.95
N GLU A 65 2.60 8.52 -4.38
CA GLU A 65 3.76 8.99 -5.13
C GLU A 65 4.49 7.86 -5.85
N VAL A 66 4.69 6.73 -5.17
CA VAL A 66 5.37 5.57 -5.75
C VAL A 66 4.50 4.93 -6.83
N ILE A 67 3.21 4.75 -6.56
CA ILE A 67 2.26 4.15 -7.51
C ILE A 67 2.21 5.00 -8.79
N ALA A 68 2.06 6.32 -8.66
CA ALA A 68 2.03 7.23 -9.81
C ALA A 68 3.35 7.20 -10.60
N ALA A 69 4.48 7.15 -9.91
CA ALA A 69 5.79 7.09 -10.56
C ALA A 69 5.99 5.82 -11.40
N ASN A 70 5.23 4.77 -11.11
CA ASN A 70 5.25 3.53 -11.90
C ASN A 70 4.22 3.53 -13.03
N GLY A 71 3.60 4.67 -13.31
CA GLY A 71 2.62 4.81 -14.39
C GLY A 71 1.25 4.22 -14.06
N ILE A 72 0.97 3.98 -12.80
CA ILE A 72 -0.31 3.44 -12.33
C ILE A 72 -1.12 4.58 -11.75
N LYS A 73 -2.38 4.71 -12.16
CA LYS A 73 -3.24 5.76 -11.62
C LYS A 73 -3.54 5.48 -10.15
N ALA A 74 -3.21 6.44 -9.28
CA ALA A 74 -3.47 6.36 -7.86
C ALA A 74 -4.73 7.18 -7.54
N TYR A 75 -5.70 6.55 -6.88
CA TYR A 75 -6.91 7.20 -6.40
C TYR A 75 -6.76 7.41 -4.89
N LEU A 76 -6.12 8.50 -4.50
CA LEU A 76 -5.90 8.84 -3.08
C LEU A 76 -7.17 9.43 -2.49
N ASN A 77 -7.67 8.83 -1.41
CA ASN A 77 -8.82 9.36 -0.71
C ASN A 77 -8.48 10.72 -0.10
N PRO A 78 -9.36 11.73 -0.28
CA PRO A 78 -9.13 13.05 0.30
C PRO A 78 -9.35 13.09 1.81
N LYS A 79 -10.01 12.10 2.39
CA LYS A 79 -10.32 12.00 3.82
C LYS A 79 -10.08 10.58 4.31
N ALA A 80 -9.82 10.45 5.61
CA ALA A 80 -9.75 9.14 6.24
C ALA A 80 -11.09 8.40 6.05
N ALA A 81 -11.01 7.10 5.78
CA ALA A 81 -12.20 6.29 5.55
C ALA A 81 -12.02 4.89 6.18
N PRO A 82 -13.11 4.30 6.68
CA PRO A 82 -13.06 2.93 7.18
C PRO A 82 -12.80 1.93 6.06
N THR A 83 -12.17 0.82 6.40
CA THR A 83 -11.84 -0.26 5.45
C THR A 83 -13.03 -0.72 4.59
N PRO A 84 -14.25 -0.92 5.14
CA PRO A 84 -15.39 -1.33 4.31
C PRO A 84 -15.74 -0.34 3.18
N VAL A 85 -15.56 0.95 3.41
CA VAL A 85 -15.79 1.98 2.40
C VAL A 85 -14.77 1.83 1.25
N ILE A 86 -13.50 1.59 1.58
CA ILE A 86 -12.45 1.37 0.58
C ILE A 86 -12.73 0.09 -0.20
N SER A 87 -13.13 -0.98 0.48
CA SER A 87 -13.47 -2.25 -0.18
C SER A 87 -14.61 -2.08 -1.20
N TYR A 88 -15.65 -1.34 -0.82
CA TYR A 88 -16.75 -1.03 -1.74
C TYR A 88 -16.24 -0.23 -2.95
N ALA A 89 -15.36 0.73 -2.73
CA ALA A 89 -14.82 1.57 -3.80
C ALA A 89 -14.00 0.77 -4.82
N ILE A 90 -13.32 -0.30 -4.40
CA ILE A 90 -12.60 -1.20 -5.33
C ILE A 90 -13.58 -1.76 -6.36
N VAL A 91 -14.70 -2.28 -5.90
CA VAL A 91 -15.73 -2.88 -6.76
C VAL A 91 -16.39 -1.81 -7.63
N ALA A 92 -16.78 -0.69 -7.03
CA ALA A 92 -17.48 0.39 -7.72
C ALA A 92 -16.64 1.02 -8.84
N LYS A 93 -15.33 1.16 -8.63
CA LYS A 93 -14.41 1.74 -9.62
C LYS A 93 -13.74 0.69 -10.50
N LYS A 94 -13.98 -0.59 -10.24
CA LYS A 94 -13.28 -1.70 -10.92
C LYS A 94 -11.76 -1.53 -10.86
N ALA A 95 -11.25 -1.08 -9.72
CA ALA A 95 -9.82 -0.87 -9.51
C ALA A 95 -9.07 -2.19 -9.41
N ALA A 96 -7.75 -2.15 -9.63
CA ALA A 96 -6.89 -3.32 -9.49
C ALA A 96 -6.82 -3.81 -8.04
N GLY A 97 -7.13 -2.93 -7.08
CA GLY A 97 -7.09 -3.22 -5.66
C GLY A 97 -6.95 -1.93 -4.87
N ALA A 98 -6.58 -2.06 -3.61
CA ALA A 98 -6.35 -0.91 -2.75
C ALA A 98 -5.21 -1.16 -1.77
N VAL A 99 -4.51 -0.09 -1.42
CA VAL A 99 -3.62 -0.03 -0.27
C VAL A 99 -4.31 0.80 0.80
N ILE A 100 -4.33 0.31 2.02
CA ILE A 100 -4.95 1.02 3.14
C ILE A 100 -3.91 1.14 4.25
N ILE A 101 -3.66 2.37 4.68
CA ILE A 101 -2.75 2.66 5.78
C ILE A 101 -3.55 2.63 7.07
N THR A 102 -3.47 1.52 7.79
CA THR A 102 -4.19 1.31 9.04
C THR A 102 -3.56 0.19 9.85
N ALA A 103 -3.61 0.29 11.16
CA ALA A 103 -3.25 -0.80 12.07
C ALA A 103 -4.48 -1.31 12.83
N SER A 104 -5.67 -0.96 12.37
CA SER A 104 -6.96 -1.41 12.95
C SER A 104 -7.04 -1.09 14.44
N HIS A 105 -7.00 -2.08 15.32
CA HIS A 105 -7.15 -1.91 16.77
C HIS A 105 -5.84 -1.83 17.54
N ASN A 106 -4.70 -1.81 16.87
CA ASN A 106 -3.40 -1.70 17.54
C ASN A 106 -3.24 -0.34 18.23
N PRO A 107 -2.40 -0.22 19.27
CA PRO A 107 -2.11 1.06 19.92
C PRO A 107 -1.65 2.15 18.95
N ALA A 108 -1.77 3.41 19.36
CA ALA A 108 -1.52 4.57 18.49
C ALA A 108 -0.09 4.65 17.94
N ILE A 109 0.90 4.03 18.58
CA ILE A 109 2.28 4.01 18.08
C ILE A 109 2.47 3.09 16.88
N TRP A 110 1.48 2.24 16.58
CA TRP A 110 1.51 1.31 15.45
C TRP A 110 0.82 1.89 14.23
N ASN A 111 1.29 1.53 13.07
CA ASN A 111 0.54 1.72 11.84
C ASN A 111 0.78 0.51 10.94
N GLY A 112 0.12 0.44 9.81
CA GLY A 112 0.20 -0.72 8.95
C GLY A 112 -0.08 -0.40 7.49
N PHE A 113 0.38 -1.31 6.64
CA PHE A 113 0.20 -1.29 5.19
C PHE A 113 -0.59 -2.54 4.82
N LYS A 114 -1.82 -2.34 4.35
CA LYS A 114 -2.72 -3.45 4.01
C LYS A 114 -3.03 -3.39 2.52
N TYR A 115 -2.95 -4.54 1.85
CA TYR A 115 -3.33 -4.66 0.45
C TYR A 115 -4.62 -5.44 0.30
N LYS A 116 -5.56 -4.89 -0.46
CA LYS A 116 -6.78 -5.58 -0.87
C LYS A 116 -6.78 -5.78 -2.38
N PRO A 117 -6.93 -7.04 -2.85
CA PRO A 117 -7.00 -7.33 -4.28
C PRO A 117 -8.27 -6.79 -4.95
N GLU A 118 -8.35 -6.95 -6.27
CA GLU A 118 -9.47 -6.50 -7.10
C GLU A 118 -10.82 -7.07 -6.68
N TYR A 119 -10.85 -8.21 -5.99
CA TYR A 119 -12.09 -8.80 -5.50
C TYR A 119 -12.53 -8.23 -4.13
N ALA A 120 -11.83 -7.23 -3.63
CA ALA A 120 -12.15 -6.47 -2.41
C ALA A 120 -12.15 -7.28 -1.11
N GLY A 121 -11.75 -8.54 -1.14
CA GLY A 121 -11.59 -9.38 0.04
C GLY A 121 -10.16 -9.32 0.59
N SER A 122 -9.89 -10.13 1.61
CA SER A 122 -8.54 -10.29 2.13
C SER A 122 -7.64 -10.97 1.08
N ALA A 123 -6.39 -10.57 1.02
CA ALA A 123 -5.44 -11.19 0.10
C ALA A 123 -5.21 -12.66 0.46
N SER A 124 -5.15 -13.52 -0.54
CA SER A 124 -4.86 -14.93 -0.33
C SER A 124 -3.42 -15.13 0.14
N PRO A 125 -3.08 -16.27 0.76
CA PRO A 125 -1.70 -16.56 1.15
C PRO A 125 -0.73 -16.50 -0.04
N GLU A 126 -1.15 -16.91 -1.23
CA GLU A 126 -0.33 -16.85 -2.44
C GLU A 126 -0.01 -15.40 -2.82
N VAL A 127 -1.00 -14.50 -2.74
CA VAL A 127 -0.82 -13.08 -3.03
C VAL A 127 0.11 -12.45 -2.00
N THR A 128 -0.10 -12.70 -0.71
CA THR A 128 0.74 -12.12 0.33
C THR A 128 2.18 -12.61 0.25
N ALA A 129 2.39 -13.89 -0.07
CA ALA A 129 3.73 -14.45 -0.25
C ALA A 129 4.45 -13.81 -1.45
N GLU A 130 3.74 -13.61 -2.56
CA GLU A 130 4.30 -12.97 -3.75
C GLU A 130 4.67 -11.50 -3.47
N LEU A 131 3.82 -10.77 -2.78
CA LEU A 131 4.10 -9.38 -2.38
C LEU A 131 5.31 -9.31 -1.46
N GLU A 132 5.37 -10.16 -0.45
CA GLU A 132 6.49 -10.19 0.49
C GLU A 132 7.81 -10.46 -0.21
N LYS A 133 7.84 -11.40 -1.13
CA LYS A 133 9.02 -11.71 -1.93
C LYS A 133 9.49 -10.50 -2.74
N ARG A 134 8.57 -9.81 -3.42
CA ARG A 134 8.88 -8.63 -4.22
C ARG A 134 9.38 -7.48 -3.34
N ILE A 135 8.76 -7.28 -2.19
CA ILE A 135 9.15 -6.23 -1.24
C ILE A 135 10.57 -6.48 -0.73
N HIS A 136 10.90 -7.72 -0.36
CA HIS A 136 12.24 -8.06 0.10
C HIS A 136 13.29 -7.80 -0.98
N GLN A 137 12.99 -8.08 -2.24
CA GLN A 137 13.87 -7.78 -3.35
C GLN A 137 14.10 -6.28 -3.50
N ILE A 138 13.06 -5.47 -3.30
CA ILE A 138 13.15 -4.01 -3.39
C ILE A 138 13.94 -3.44 -2.23
N VAL A 139 13.72 -3.92 -1.02
CA VAL A 139 14.51 -3.49 0.16
C VAL A 139 15.99 -3.74 -0.08
N SER A 140 16.33 -4.88 -0.66
CA SER A 140 17.73 -5.23 -0.94
C SER A 140 18.33 -4.38 -2.07
N SER A 141 17.56 -4.07 -3.11
CA SER A 141 18.06 -3.34 -4.29
C SER A 141 17.96 -1.82 -4.15
N GLY A 142 17.04 -1.32 -3.34
CA GLY A 142 16.76 0.10 -3.22
C GLY A 142 16.09 0.74 -4.45
N LYS A 143 15.58 -0.06 -5.38
CA LYS A 143 14.99 0.43 -6.63
C LYS A 143 13.53 0.84 -6.45
N ILE A 144 13.33 2.06 -5.99
CA ILE A 144 12.00 2.63 -5.75
C ILE A 144 11.83 3.87 -6.62
N LYS A 145 10.74 3.91 -7.40
CA LYS A 145 10.37 5.09 -8.19
C LYS A 145 9.50 6.02 -7.36
N ARG A 146 9.75 7.32 -7.48
CA ARG A 146 8.98 8.35 -6.76
C ARG A 146 8.64 9.49 -7.70
N LEU A 147 7.47 10.08 -7.47
CA LEU A 147 7.01 11.26 -8.20
C LEU A 147 6.21 12.12 -7.23
N PRO A 148 6.46 13.46 -7.16
CA PRO A 148 5.66 14.33 -6.30
C PRO A 148 4.18 14.24 -6.65
N LEU A 149 3.30 14.28 -5.63
CA LEU A 149 1.87 14.14 -5.82
C LEU A 149 1.30 15.18 -6.78
N SER A 150 1.82 16.42 -6.72
CA SER A 150 1.40 17.49 -7.61
C SER A 150 1.57 17.14 -9.10
N ASP A 151 2.51 16.25 -9.43
CA ASP A 151 2.79 15.82 -10.79
C ASP A 151 2.16 14.46 -11.13
N GLY A 152 1.84 13.66 -10.12
CA GLY A 152 1.39 12.29 -10.26
C GLY A 152 -0.11 12.06 -10.24
N LEU A 153 -0.88 13.06 -9.84
CA LEU A 153 -2.34 12.94 -9.73
C LEU A 153 -3.07 13.77 -10.77
#